data_a63cd420fa1933a168fe5a7dd00f5e6c
#
_entry.id   a63cd420fa1933a168fe5a7dd00f5e6c
#
_cell.length_a   1.000
_cell.length_b   1.000
_cell.length_c   1.000
_cell.angle_alpha   90.00
_cell.angle_beta   90.00
_cell.angle_gamma   90.00
#
_symmetry.space_group_name_H-M   'P 1'
#
loop_
_entity.id
_entity.type
_entity.pdbx_description
1 polymer ?
#
loop_
_entity_poly.entity_id
_entity_poly.type
_entity_poly.pdbx_seq_one_letter_code
_entity_poly.pdbx_strand_id
1 'polypeptide(L)'
;MLLVDTNVLIDVLEDDPEWADWSIGQLRAQAKIRRLTINPIIYAELSTAFSTVEALDSTVDDLGLTMLEIPRPALFLAGKAFVRYRRQVGRKTNVLGDFFIGAHAAVA
;
A
#
# COMPACT_ATOMS: atom_id res chain seq x y z
N MET A 1 3.32 11.11 -8.92
CA MET A 1 2.81 9.78 -8.52
C MET A 1 3.09 9.56 -7.04
N LEU A 2 2.10 9.15 -6.30
CA LEU A 2 2.22 8.86 -4.87
C LEU A 2 1.72 7.45 -4.58
N LEU A 3 2.58 6.60 -4.04
CA LEU A 3 2.20 5.27 -3.58
C LEU A 3 1.57 5.40 -2.19
N VAL A 4 0.30 4.99 -2.07
CA VAL A 4 -0.47 5.18 -0.84
C VAL A 4 -0.24 4.00 0.10
N ASP A 5 0.10 4.30 1.35
CA ASP A 5 0.30 3.28 2.39
C ASP A 5 -1.02 2.58 2.71
N THR A 6 -0.96 1.27 2.88
CA THR A 6 -2.09 0.44 3.27
C THR A 6 -2.76 0.95 4.55
N ASN A 7 -1.99 1.39 5.54
CA ASN A 7 -2.54 1.86 6.82
C ASN A 7 -3.45 3.09 6.64
N VAL A 8 -3.07 4.00 5.75
CA VAL A 8 -3.89 5.19 5.46
C VAL A 8 -5.23 4.76 4.85
N LEU A 9 -5.20 3.81 3.92
CA LEU A 9 -6.42 3.31 3.27
C LEU A 9 -7.30 2.55 4.25
N ILE A 10 -6.72 1.74 5.12
CA ILE A 10 -7.46 0.99 6.13
C ILE A 10 -8.16 1.95 7.10
N ASP A 11 -7.51 3.02 7.53
CA ASP A 11 -8.12 4.04 8.39
C ASP A 11 -9.38 4.61 7.76
N VAL A 12 -9.33 4.89 6.46
CA VAL A 12 -10.49 5.41 5.71
C VAL A 12 -11.60 4.37 5.61
N LEU A 13 -11.23 3.12 5.28
CA LEU A 13 -12.18 2.04 5.04
C LEU A 13 -12.87 1.56 6.31
N GLU A 14 -12.16 1.52 7.42
CA GLU A 14 -12.70 1.11 8.72
C GLU A 14 -13.38 2.25 9.46
N ASP A 15 -13.37 3.45 8.88
CA ASP A 15 -13.97 4.66 9.47
C ASP A 15 -13.50 4.87 10.90
N ASP A 16 -12.18 4.79 11.12
CA ASP A 16 -11.58 4.97 12.42
C ASP A 16 -11.93 6.34 12.98
N PRO A 17 -12.55 6.41 14.19
CA PRO A 17 -13.04 7.69 14.72
C PRO A 17 -11.95 8.73 15.00
N GLU A 18 -10.70 8.29 15.18
CA GLU A 18 -9.58 9.21 15.41
C GLU A 18 -8.92 9.66 14.11
N TRP A 19 -8.78 8.76 13.13
CA TRP A 19 -7.88 8.94 12.00
C TRP A 19 -8.55 9.03 10.64
N ALA A 20 -9.83 8.59 10.51
CA ALA A 20 -10.48 8.54 9.21
C ALA A 20 -10.57 9.91 8.54
N ASP A 21 -11.02 10.92 9.26
CA ASP A 21 -11.17 12.27 8.70
C ASP A 21 -9.82 12.86 8.31
N TRP A 22 -8.81 12.65 9.13
CA TRP A 22 -7.45 13.10 8.83
C TRP A 22 -6.91 12.40 7.59
N SER A 23 -7.05 11.09 7.50
CA SER A 23 -6.57 10.28 6.36
C SER A 23 -7.28 10.67 5.07
N ILE A 24 -8.60 10.87 5.10
CA ILE A 24 -9.35 11.35 3.94
C ILE A 24 -8.85 12.73 3.51
N GLY A 25 -8.64 13.62 4.46
CA GLY A 25 -8.11 14.96 4.18
C GLY A 25 -6.74 14.91 3.50
N GLN A 26 -5.84 14.05 3.96
CA GLN A 26 -4.53 13.87 3.35
C GLN A 26 -4.64 13.31 1.93
N LEU A 27 -5.47 12.31 1.71
CA LEU A 27 -5.68 11.73 0.38
C LEU A 27 -6.22 12.78 -0.59
N ARG A 28 -7.22 13.57 -0.18
CA ARG A 28 -7.79 14.62 -1.01
C ARG A 28 -6.77 15.71 -1.34
N ALA A 29 -5.96 16.12 -0.37
CA ALA A 29 -4.93 17.12 -0.58
C ALA A 29 -3.87 16.62 -1.56
N GLN A 30 -3.41 15.38 -1.43
CA GLN A 30 -2.41 14.81 -2.31
C GLN A 30 -2.97 14.53 -3.71
N ALA A 31 -4.24 14.13 -3.82
CA ALA A 31 -4.88 13.85 -5.11
C ALA A 31 -4.95 15.09 -6.01
N LYS A 32 -4.95 16.29 -5.45
CA LYS A 32 -4.92 17.54 -6.21
C LYS A 32 -3.56 17.80 -6.86
N ILE A 33 -2.50 17.21 -6.32
CA ILE A 33 -1.12 17.46 -6.74
C ILE A 33 -0.57 16.26 -7.51
N ARG A 34 -0.90 15.03 -7.09
CA ARG A 34 -0.29 13.81 -7.59
C ARG A 34 -1.35 12.74 -7.86
N ARG A 35 -1.05 11.85 -8.78
CA ARG A 35 -1.86 10.65 -8.98
C ARG A 35 -1.61 9.69 -7.82
N LEU A 36 -2.68 9.28 -7.15
CA LEU A 36 -2.61 8.28 -6.08
C LEU A 36 -2.52 6.89 -6.68
N THR A 37 -1.58 6.09 -6.19
CA THR A 37 -1.33 4.74 -6.71
C THR A 37 -1.24 3.71 -5.60
N ILE A 38 -1.57 2.47 -5.96
CA ILE A 38 -1.32 1.29 -5.14
C ILE A 38 -0.59 0.25 -6.00
N ASN A 39 -0.10 -0.79 -5.36
CA ASN A 39 0.53 -1.91 -6.06
C ASN A 39 -0.16 -3.23 -5.67
N PRO A 40 0.21 -4.37 -6.30
CA PRO A 40 -0.42 -5.65 -5.99
C PRO A 40 -0.32 -6.07 -4.52
N ILE A 41 0.74 -5.68 -3.83
CA ILE A 41 0.90 -6.02 -2.41
C ILE A 41 -0.10 -5.23 -1.55
N ILE A 42 -0.23 -3.94 -1.81
CA ILE A 42 -1.20 -3.08 -1.12
C ILE A 42 -2.62 -3.58 -1.42
N TYR A 43 -2.90 -3.92 -2.67
CA TYR A 43 -4.19 -4.49 -3.07
C TYR A 43 -4.49 -5.77 -2.29
N ALA A 44 -3.51 -6.67 -2.18
CA ALA A 44 -3.67 -7.91 -1.43
C ALA A 44 -3.95 -7.65 0.05
N GLU A 45 -3.26 -6.69 0.65
CA GLU A 45 -3.51 -6.32 2.04
C GLU A 45 -4.90 -5.73 2.23
N LEU A 46 -5.35 -4.88 1.29
CA LEU A 46 -6.71 -4.31 1.33
C LEU A 46 -7.79 -5.37 1.18
N SER A 47 -7.51 -6.45 0.45
CA SER A 47 -8.49 -7.51 0.20
C SER A 47 -9.01 -8.15 1.48
N THR A 48 -8.25 -8.08 2.56
CA THR A 48 -8.66 -8.62 3.86
C THR A 48 -9.89 -7.92 4.44
N ALA A 49 -10.18 -6.69 4.00
CA ALA A 49 -11.32 -5.91 4.46
C ALA A 49 -12.56 -6.08 3.59
N PHE A 50 -12.48 -6.85 2.52
CA PHE A 50 -13.59 -7.01 1.56
C PHE A 50 -13.94 -8.48 1.36
N SER A 51 -15.22 -8.75 1.07
CA SER A 51 -15.68 -10.12 0.83
C SER A 51 -15.67 -10.51 -0.65
N THR A 52 -15.58 -9.54 -1.56
CA THR A 52 -15.56 -9.82 -3.00
C THR A 52 -14.58 -8.90 -3.72
N VAL A 53 -14.09 -9.38 -4.88
CA VAL A 53 -13.22 -8.61 -5.77
C VAL A 53 -13.95 -7.36 -6.27
N GLU A 54 -15.22 -7.50 -6.61
CA GLU A 54 -16.03 -6.41 -7.14
C GLU A 54 -16.14 -5.26 -6.13
N ALA A 55 -16.33 -5.59 -4.85
CA ALA A 55 -16.42 -4.58 -3.80
C ALA A 55 -15.09 -3.84 -3.62
N LEU A 56 -13.98 -4.56 -3.64
CA LEU A 56 -12.66 -3.96 -3.53
C LEU A 56 -12.36 -3.08 -4.75
N ASP A 57 -12.61 -3.58 -5.97
CA ASP A 57 -12.35 -2.82 -7.19
C ASP A 57 -13.20 -1.54 -7.26
N SER A 58 -14.46 -1.62 -6.84
CA SER A 58 -15.33 -0.44 -6.77
C SER A 58 -14.76 0.61 -5.83
N THR A 59 -14.24 0.19 -4.67
CA THR A 59 -13.63 1.11 -3.71
C THR A 59 -12.35 1.73 -4.26
N VAL A 60 -11.50 0.94 -4.91
CA VAL A 60 -10.28 1.43 -5.55
C VAL A 60 -10.61 2.51 -6.59
N ASP A 61 -11.65 2.28 -7.40
CA ASP A 61 -12.10 3.24 -8.41
C ASP A 61 -12.67 4.50 -7.75
N ASP A 62 -13.50 4.35 -6.71
CA ASP A 62 -14.12 5.48 -6.02
C ASP A 62 -13.06 6.38 -5.35
N LEU A 63 -11.99 5.81 -4.84
CA LEU A 63 -10.89 6.55 -4.24
C LEU A 63 -9.94 7.15 -5.28
N GLY A 64 -10.14 6.83 -6.55
CA GLY A 64 -9.27 7.33 -7.62
C GLY A 64 -7.87 6.73 -7.60
N LEU A 65 -7.73 5.52 -7.09
CA LEU A 65 -6.43 4.85 -7.02
C LEU A 65 -6.11 4.14 -8.32
N THR A 66 -4.88 4.28 -8.80
CA THR A 66 -4.37 3.56 -9.95
C THR A 66 -3.47 2.42 -9.47
N MET A 67 -3.71 1.21 -9.96
CA MET A 67 -2.82 0.08 -9.64
C MET A 67 -1.64 0.03 -10.60
N LEU A 68 -0.44 -0.01 -10.02
CA LEU A 68 0.82 -0.14 -10.76
C LEU A 68 1.45 -1.48 -10.44
N GLU A 69 2.08 -2.09 -11.44
CA GLU A 69 2.91 -3.27 -11.22
C GLU A 69 4.17 -2.87 -10.47
N ILE A 70 4.69 -3.81 -9.67
CA ILE A 70 5.96 -3.60 -8.97
C ILE A 70 7.10 -3.91 -9.95
N PRO A 71 7.98 -2.93 -10.24
CA PRO A 71 9.08 -3.17 -11.18
C PRO A 71 10.06 -4.21 -10.64
N ARG A 72 10.71 -4.93 -11.54
CA ARG A 72 11.71 -5.95 -11.16
C ARG A 72 12.82 -5.41 -10.26
N PRO A 73 13.39 -4.21 -10.51
CA PRO A 73 14.39 -3.66 -9.60
C PRO A 73 13.89 -3.51 -8.17
N ALA A 74 12.63 -3.12 -7.98
CA ALA A 74 12.03 -3.00 -6.67
C ALA A 74 11.86 -4.36 -6.00
N LEU A 75 11.44 -5.38 -6.76
CA LEU A 75 11.32 -6.75 -6.25
C LEU A 75 12.68 -7.27 -5.77
N PHE A 76 13.72 -7.03 -6.56
CA PHE A 76 15.08 -7.45 -6.21
C PHE A 76 15.56 -6.78 -4.92
N LEU A 77 15.38 -5.46 -4.81
CA LEU A 77 15.77 -4.70 -3.62
C LEU A 77 15.01 -5.17 -2.38
N ALA A 78 13.72 -5.43 -2.51
CA ALA A 78 12.90 -5.94 -1.40
C ALA A 78 13.41 -7.28 -0.90
N GLY A 79 13.78 -8.18 -1.82
CA GLY A 79 14.34 -9.48 -1.45
C GLY A 79 15.66 -9.35 -0.71
N LYS A 80 16.55 -8.48 -1.16
CA LYS A 80 17.84 -8.23 -0.50
C LYS A 80 17.66 -7.64 0.89
N ALA A 81 16.77 -6.65 1.02
CA ALA A 81 16.46 -6.03 2.31
C ALA A 81 15.87 -7.04 3.29
N PHE A 82 14.99 -7.92 2.81
CA PHE A 82 14.37 -8.97 3.62
C PHE A 82 15.41 -9.95 4.17
N VAL A 83 16.35 -10.40 3.34
CA VAL A 83 17.42 -11.31 3.78
C VAL A 83 18.28 -10.65 4.85
N ARG A 84 18.64 -9.39 4.65
CA ARG A 84 19.41 -8.62 5.62
C ARG A 84 18.69 -8.49 6.95
N TYR A 85 17.40 -8.17 6.91
CA TYR A 85 16.55 -8.07 8.08
C TYR A 85 16.51 -9.38 8.87
N ARG A 86 16.30 -10.50 8.18
CA ARG A 86 16.24 -11.82 8.83
C ARG A 86 17.54 -12.20 9.54
N ARG A 87 18.68 -11.81 8.99
CA ARG A 87 19.99 -12.07 9.60
C ARG A 87 20.18 -11.29 10.90
N GLN A 88 19.63 -10.08 10.96
CA GLN A 88 19.81 -9.19 12.12
C GLN A 88 18.85 -9.48 13.26
N VAL A 89 17.59 -9.76 12.97
CA VAL A 89 16.52 -9.84 13.97
C VAL A 89 15.86 -11.22 14.07
N GLY A 90 16.36 -12.22 13.35
CA GLY A 90 15.81 -13.58 13.36
C GLY A 90 14.52 -13.70 12.54
N ARG A 91 13.50 -14.34 13.11
CA ARG A 91 12.32 -14.72 12.33
C ARG A 91 11.14 -13.78 12.48
N LYS A 92 10.91 -12.95 11.51
CA LYS A 92 9.62 -12.30 11.31
C LYS A 92 9.21 -12.58 9.88
N THR A 93 8.13 -13.31 9.69
CA THR A 93 7.78 -13.86 8.38
C THR A 93 6.91 -12.94 7.54
N ASN A 94 6.26 -11.93 8.14
CA ASN A 94 5.24 -11.14 7.46
C ASN A 94 5.70 -9.77 6.98
N VAL A 95 7.02 -9.51 6.97
CA VAL A 95 7.54 -8.19 6.61
C VAL A 95 7.93 -8.06 5.14
N LEU A 96 7.91 -9.15 4.37
CA LEU A 96 8.32 -9.11 2.96
C LEU A 96 7.42 -8.17 2.14
N GLY A 97 6.12 -8.17 2.44
CA GLY A 97 5.17 -7.24 1.80
C GLY A 97 5.56 -5.78 2.02
N ASP A 98 5.95 -5.42 3.24
CA ASP A 98 6.40 -4.07 3.56
C ASP A 98 7.65 -3.69 2.78
N PHE A 99 8.60 -4.62 2.61
CA PHE A 99 9.79 -4.38 1.79
C PHE A 99 9.44 -4.16 0.33
N PHE A 100 8.46 -4.89 -0.22
CA PHE A 100 8.00 -4.67 -1.59
C PHE A 100 7.41 -3.28 -1.76
N ILE A 101 6.60 -2.83 -0.82
CA ILE A 101 6.00 -1.50 -0.85
C ILE A 101 7.08 -0.41 -0.77
N GLY A 102 8.00 -0.54 0.18
CA GLY A 102 9.10 0.41 0.36
C GLY A 102 10.02 0.48 -0.84
N ALA A 103 10.41 -0.68 -1.39
CA ALA A 103 11.28 -0.74 -2.56
C ALA A 103 10.59 -0.18 -3.81
N HIS A 104 9.27 -0.44 -3.97
CA HIS A 104 8.51 0.12 -5.09
C HIS A 104 8.47 1.65 -4.99
N ALA A 105 8.21 2.20 -3.82
CA ALA A 105 8.21 3.65 -3.61
C ALA A 105 9.57 4.28 -3.91
N ALA A 106 10.66 3.61 -3.56
CA ALA A 106 12.01 4.11 -3.80
C ALA A 106 12.37 4.11 -5.28
N VAL A 107 11.87 3.14 -6.07
CA VAL A 107 12.16 3.02 -7.51
C VAL A 107 11.23 3.91 -8.35
N ALA A 108 10.00 4.03 -7.92
CA ALA A 108 9.00 4.83 -8.63
C ALA A 108 9.16 6.30 -8.31
#